data_0eb2ae9c4028fbd862bc34c3262c72eb
#
_entry.id   0eb2ae9c4028fbd862bc34c3262c72eb
#
_cell.length_a   1.000
_cell.length_b   1.000
_cell.length_c   1.000
_cell.angle_alpha   90.00
_cell.angle_beta   90.00
_cell.angle_gamma   90.00
#
_symmetry.space_group_name_H-M   'P 1'
#
loop_
_entity.id
_entity.type
_entity.pdbx_description
1 polymer ?
#
loop_
_entity_poly.entity_id
_entity_poly.type
_entity_poly.pdbx_seq_one_letter_code
_entity_poly.pdbx_strand_id
1 'polypeptide(L)'
;MNKEILAVVEAVSNEKALPREKIFETLESALATATKKKYEQEIDVRVEIDRKSGDFDTFRRWLIVEEVTMPTKEITLEAARFEDESLNVGDYVEDQIESVTFDRITTQTAKQVIVQKVREAERAMVVDQFRDQEGEIVTGVVKKVNRDNISLEIKSEGMAGNAEAVILREDMLPRENFRPGDRIRGVLYAVRPEARGAQLFVTRSKPEMLIELFRIEVPEIGEEVIEIKAAARDPGSRAKIAVKTNDKRIDPVGACVGMRGARVQAVSTELGGERIDIVLWDDNPAQFVINAMAPADVASIVVDEDKHTMDIAVEAGNLAQAIGRNGQNVRLASQLSGWELNVMTVDDLQAKHQAEAHAAIEIFTKYLDIDEEFATVLVEEGFSTLEELAYVPMKELLEIDGLDEPTVEALRERAKNALATLAQDQEASLGDNKPADDLLNLEGLDRDMAFKLAARGVCTLEDLADQGIDDLADIEGLTDEKAGELIMAARNICWFGDEA
;
A
#
# COMPACT_ATOMS: atom_id res chain seq x y z
N MET A 1 -8.15 34.04 46.93
CA MET A 1 -6.89 33.88 46.20
C MET A 1 -6.45 32.44 46.34
N ASN A 2 -6.47 31.68 45.24
CA ASN A 2 -6.04 30.27 45.27
C ASN A 2 -4.56 30.14 44.92
N LYS A 3 -3.74 30.22 45.97
CA LYS A 3 -2.27 30.17 45.82
C LYS A 3 -1.77 28.80 45.35
N GLU A 4 -2.52 27.75 45.59
CA GLU A 4 -2.13 26.40 45.21
C GLU A 4 -2.15 26.21 43.67
N ILE A 5 -3.18 26.77 43.01
CA ILE A 5 -3.25 26.76 41.52
C ILE A 5 -2.10 27.55 40.92
N LEU A 6 -1.83 28.74 41.44
CA LEU A 6 -0.73 29.57 40.98
C LEU A 6 0.64 28.89 41.18
N ALA A 7 0.81 28.20 42.31
CA ALA A 7 2.03 27.44 42.60
C ALA A 7 2.22 26.25 41.63
N VAL A 8 1.15 25.53 41.33
CA VAL A 8 1.17 24.43 40.36
C VAL A 8 1.52 24.93 38.97
N VAL A 9 0.91 26.02 38.53
CA VAL A 9 1.18 26.63 37.21
C VAL A 9 2.66 27.03 37.11
N GLU A 10 3.22 27.69 38.12
CA GLU A 10 4.60 28.14 38.16
C GLU A 10 5.58 26.93 38.11
N ALA A 11 5.32 25.92 38.93
CA ALA A 11 6.15 24.71 38.98
C ALA A 11 6.17 23.96 37.64
N VAL A 12 5.03 23.77 37.01
CA VAL A 12 4.91 23.06 35.73
C VAL A 12 5.51 23.89 34.60
N SER A 13 5.31 25.21 34.61
CA SER A 13 5.90 26.11 33.62
C SER A 13 7.43 26.04 33.62
N ASN A 14 8.04 26.03 34.82
CA ASN A 14 9.50 25.96 34.98
C ASN A 14 10.03 24.57 34.62
N GLU A 15 9.34 23.50 35.01
CA GLU A 15 9.77 22.12 34.78
C GLU A 15 9.66 21.68 33.32
N LYS A 16 8.57 22.07 32.64
CA LYS A 16 8.28 21.64 31.28
C LYS A 16 8.53 22.68 30.20
N ALA A 17 8.97 23.87 30.57
CA ALA A 17 9.22 25.01 29.67
C ALA A 17 7.98 25.37 28.81
N LEU A 18 6.79 25.28 29.38
CA LEU A 18 5.53 25.60 28.72
C LEU A 18 5.04 27.01 29.06
N PRO A 19 4.33 27.69 28.14
CA PRO A 19 3.69 28.97 28.45
C PRO A 19 2.67 28.80 29.57
N ARG A 20 2.64 29.75 30.49
CA ARG A 20 1.68 29.76 31.62
C ARG A 20 0.24 29.66 31.16
N GLU A 21 -0.10 30.33 30.07
CA GLU A 21 -1.48 30.33 29.52
C GLU A 21 -1.93 28.91 29.12
N LYS A 22 -1.09 28.11 28.50
CA LYS A 22 -1.42 26.71 28.17
C LYS A 22 -1.64 25.85 29.40
N ILE A 23 -0.90 26.09 30.46
CA ILE A 23 -1.07 25.39 31.73
C ILE A 23 -2.41 25.78 32.40
N PHE A 24 -2.79 27.04 32.38
CA PHE A 24 -4.08 27.47 32.84
C PHE A 24 -5.23 26.83 32.06
N GLU A 25 -5.14 26.81 30.73
CA GLU A 25 -6.13 26.13 29.88
C GLU A 25 -6.26 24.65 30.21
N THR A 26 -5.12 23.96 30.45
CA THR A 26 -5.11 22.55 30.82
C THR A 26 -5.71 22.31 32.21
N LEU A 27 -5.43 23.18 33.18
CA LEU A 27 -6.05 23.15 34.51
C LEU A 27 -7.55 23.38 34.44
N GLU A 28 -8.01 24.33 33.63
CA GLU A 28 -9.43 24.55 33.37
C GLU A 28 -10.11 23.29 32.84
N SER A 29 -9.50 22.62 31.87
CA SER A 29 -9.98 21.35 31.32
C SER A 29 -10.01 20.23 32.38
N ALA A 30 -8.98 20.15 33.21
CA ALA A 30 -8.88 19.16 34.29
C ALA A 30 -9.96 19.39 35.38
N LEU A 31 -10.18 20.64 35.78
CA LEU A 31 -11.22 21.01 36.73
C LEU A 31 -12.60 20.75 36.16
N ALA A 32 -12.82 21.02 34.88
CA ALA A 32 -14.05 20.69 34.17
C ALA A 32 -14.33 19.18 34.20
N THR A 33 -13.32 18.37 33.92
CA THR A 33 -13.41 16.89 33.98
C THR A 33 -13.73 16.41 35.39
N ALA A 34 -13.07 16.95 36.40
CA ALA A 34 -13.35 16.62 37.80
C ALA A 34 -14.77 17.00 38.21
N THR A 35 -15.26 18.12 37.72
CA THR A 35 -16.64 18.56 37.95
C THR A 35 -17.64 17.60 37.31
N LYS A 36 -17.41 17.20 36.06
CA LYS A 36 -18.27 16.24 35.34
C LYS A 36 -18.40 14.91 36.08
N LYS A 37 -17.33 14.43 36.72
CA LYS A 37 -17.33 13.18 37.49
C LYS A 37 -18.24 13.21 38.73
N LYS A 38 -18.56 14.37 39.25
CA LYS A 38 -19.49 14.50 40.37
C LYS A 38 -20.96 14.31 39.98
N TYR A 39 -21.29 14.43 38.70
CA TYR A 39 -22.67 14.33 38.23
C TYR A 39 -22.92 12.92 37.66
N GLU A 40 -24.08 12.38 38.01
CA GLU A 40 -24.52 11.07 37.49
C GLU A 40 -24.88 11.13 36.00
N GLN A 41 -25.28 12.33 35.55
CA GLN A 41 -25.62 12.57 34.14
C GLN A 41 -24.43 13.14 33.39
N GLU A 42 -24.36 12.83 32.12
CA GLU A 42 -23.36 13.40 31.24
C GLU A 42 -23.70 14.86 30.94
N ILE A 43 -22.89 15.77 31.47
CA ILE A 43 -23.07 17.23 31.31
C ILE A 43 -21.83 17.84 30.65
N ASP A 44 -22.01 19.04 30.10
CA ASP A 44 -20.89 19.84 29.57
C ASP A 44 -20.58 20.98 30.54
N VAL A 45 -19.32 21.16 30.87
CA VAL A 45 -18.83 22.11 31.88
C VAL A 45 -17.64 22.89 31.33
N ARG A 46 -17.63 24.19 31.63
CA ARG A 46 -16.51 25.10 31.39
C ARG A 46 -16.03 25.69 32.71
N VAL A 47 -14.71 25.68 32.88
CA VAL A 47 -14.05 26.31 34.04
C VAL A 47 -13.22 27.49 33.57
N GLU A 48 -13.28 28.61 34.27
CA GLU A 48 -12.49 29.79 34.00
C GLU A 48 -11.68 30.16 35.24
N ILE A 49 -10.33 30.20 35.08
CA ILE A 49 -9.40 30.54 36.15
C ILE A 49 -8.95 31.98 35.99
N ASP A 50 -9.03 32.78 37.04
CA ASP A 50 -8.41 34.10 37.07
C ASP A 50 -6.88 33.97 37.10
N ARG A 51 -6.23 34.49 36.07
CA ARG A 51 -4.75 34.36 35.89
C ARG A 51 -3.94 35.07 36.99
N LYS A 52 -4.56 36.02 37.70
CA LYS A 52 -3.87 36.80 38.76
C LYS A 52 -4.10 36.23 40.14
N SER A 53 -5.36 35.85 40.47
CA SER A 53 -5.71 35.36 41.81
C SER A 53 -5.66 33.83 41.94
N GLY A 54 -5.79 33.12 40.84
CA GLY A 54 -5.92 31.66 40.84
C GLY A 54 -7.30 31.18 41.23
N ASP A 55 -8.23 32.06 41.53
CA ASP A 55 -9.61 31.69 41.79
C ASP A 55 -10.32 31.28 40.50
N PHE A 56 -11.27 30.36 40.60
CA PHE A 56 -11.95 29.86 39.41
C PHE A 56 -13.44 29.73 39.59
N ASP A 57 -14.17 29.97 38.52
CA ASP A 57 -15.61 29.83 38.40
C ASP A 57 -15.94 28.66 37.48
N THR A 58 -17.00 27.95 37.78
CA THR A 58 -17.42 26.78 37.03
C THR A 58 -18.79 27.03 36.43
N PHE A 59 -18.95 26.74 35.14
CA PHE A 59 -20.18 26.95 34.40
C PHE A 59 -20.65 25.65 33.76
N ARG A 60 -21.89 25.27 34.01
CA ARG A 60 -22.56 24.24 33.24
C ARG A 60 -23.07 24.88 31.95
N ARG A 61 -22.87 24.20 30.81
CA ARG A 61 -23.21 24.76 29.51
C ARG A 61 -24.10 23.82 28.71
N TRP A 62 -24.91 24.38 27.85
CA TRP A 62 -25.77 23.68 26.91
C TRP A 62 -25.54 24.25 25.53
N LEU A 63 -25.27 23.37 24.53
CA LEU A 63 -25.16 23.77 23.13
C LEU A 63 -26.53 24.09 22.57
N ILE A 64 -26.68 25.22 21.90
CA ILE A 64 -27.90 25.61 21.23
C ILE A 64 -27.98 24.87 19.90
N VAL A 65 -29.01 24.05 19.72
CA VAL A 65 -29.27 23.23 18.54
C VAL A 65 -30.70 23.43 18.05
N GLU A 66 -30.98 23.08 16.81
CA GLU A 66 -32.34 23.14 16.27
C GLU A 66 -33.22 22.02 16.85
N GLU A 67 -32.65 20.82 16.97
CA GLU A 67 -33.32 19.64 17.51
C GLU A 67 -32.46 18.99 18.60
N VAL A 68 -33.01 18.88 19.81
CA VAL A 68 -32.31 18.33 20.97
C VAL A 68 -32.30 16.80 20.91
N THR A 69 -31.11 16.23 20.85
CA THR A 69 -30.89 14.77 20.93
C THR A 69 -30.38 14.35 22.31
N MET A 70 -29.66 15.24 23.00
CA MET A 70 -29.10 15.01 24.35
C MET A 70 -29.55 16.12 25.33
N PRO A 71 -30.66 15.94 26.03
CA PRO A 71 -31.21 17.00 26.86
C PRO A 71 -30.29 17.53 27.97
N THR A 72 -29.31 16.74 28.40
CA THR A 72 -28.35 17.15 29.44
C THR A 72 -27.25 18.08 28.93
N LYS A 73 -27.00 18.11 27.61
CA LYS A 73 -25.95 18.90 26.97
C LYS A 73 -26.45 19.92 25.96
N GLU A 74 -27.70 19.84 25.55
CA GLU A 74 -28.26 20.63 24.45
C GLU A 74 -29.53 21.35 24.85
N ILE A 75 -29.80 22.47 24.21
CA ILE A 75 -31.00 23.29 24.40
C ILE A 75 -31.49 23.79 23.04
N THR A 76 -32.80 23.97 22.88
CA THR A 76 -33.36 24.54 21.65
C THR A 76 -33.08 26.05 21.57
N LEU A 77 -33.03 26.59 20.34
CA LEU A 77 -32.86 28.01 20.10
C LEU A 77 -33.98 28.80 20.71
N GLU A 78 -35.22 28.33 20.65
CA GLU A 78 -36.40 28.96 21.24
C GLU A 78 -36.27 29.11 22.76
N ALA A 79 -35.89 28.05 23.47
CA ALA A 79 -35.66 28.06 24.90
C ALA A 79 -34.47 28.95 25.29
N ALA A 80 -33.40 28.96 24.53
CA ALA A 80 -32.21 29.79 24.75
C ALA A 80 -32.53 31.28 24.61
N ARG A 81 -33.34 31.67 23.64
CA ARG A 81 -33.73 33.07 23.40
C ARG A 81 -34.65 33.65 24.47
N PHE A 82 -35.23 32.83 25.34
CA PHE A 82 -35.94 33.31 26.51
C PHE A 82 -35.06 34.09 27.46
N GLU A 83 -33.78 33.75 27.55
CA GLU A 83 -32.82 34.43 28.42
C GLU A 83 -32.07 35.55 27.69
N ASP A 84 -31.72 35.32 26.42
CA ASP A 84 -30.97 36.26 25.58
C ASP A 84 -31.38 36.12 24.12
N GLU A 85 -32.03 37.14 23.57
CA GLU A 85 -32.50 37.16 22.18
C GLU A 85 -31.36 37.20 21.14
N SER A 86 -30.15 37.53 21.57
CA SER A 86 -28.95 37.59 20.66
C SER A 86 -28.32 36.25 20.38
N LEU A 87 -28.71 35.17 21.04
CA LEU A 87 -28.17 33.85 20.91
C LEU A 87 -28.60 33.18 19.59
N ASN A 88 -27.69 32.44 18.99
CA ASN A 88 -27.88 31.70 17.74
C ASN A 88 -27.51 30.23 17.92
N VAL A 89 -27.91 29.39 16.95
CA VAL A 89 -27.51 27.99 16.89
C VAL A 89 -25.95 27.90 16.80
N GLY A 90 -25.37 27.05 17.64
CA GLY A 90 -23.93 26.93 17.79
C GLY A 90 -23.34 27.69 18.97
N ASP A 91 -24.09 28.61 19.55
CA ASP A 91 -23.75 29.29 20.81
C ASP A 91 -24.08 28.41 22.02
N TYR A 92 -23.66 28.83 23.20
CA TYR A 92 -23.89 28.10 24.44
C TYR A 92 -24.68 28.95 25.42
N VAL A 93 -25.58 28.28 26.15
CA VAL A 93 -26.19 28.83 27.36
C VAL A 93 -25.39 28.31 28.55
N GLU A 94 -25.03 29.21 29.47
CA GLU A 94 -24.23 28.89 30.64
C GLU A 94 -24.90 29.28 31.92
N ASP A 95 -24.86 28.38 32.93
CA ASP A 95 -25.24 28.66 34.31
C ASP A 95 -24.07 28.42 35.23
N GLN A 96 -23.75 29.39 36.09
CA GLN A 96 -22.72 29.24 37.10
C GLN A 96 -23.15 28.19 38.13
N ILE A 97 -22.29 27.20 38.37
CA ILE A 97 -22.51 26.15 39.37
C ILE A 97 -21.42 26.20 40.44
N GLU A 98 -21.60 25.46 41.52
CA GLU A 98 -20.59 25.33 42.56
C GLU A 98 -19.34 24.67 42.02
N SER A 99 -18.19 25.32 42.26
CA SER A 99 -16.89 24.80 41.84
C SER A 99 -16.42 23.66 42.75
N VAL A 100 -15.74 22.69 42.19
CA VAL A 100 -15.04 21.64 42.96
C VAL A 100 -13.94 22.26 43.80
N THR A 101 -13.70 21.67 44.97
CA THR A 101 -12.60 22.08 45.83
C THR A 101 -11.27 21.64 45.27
N PHE A 102 -10.30 22.53 45.20
CA PHE A 102 -8.95 22.20 44.78
C PHE A 102 -8.19 21.54 45.96
N ASP A 103 -8.57 20.30 46.24
CA ASP A 103 -7.98 19.48 47.31
C ASP A 103 -6.87 18.58 46.78
N ARG A 104 -6.34 17.72 47.64
CA ARG A 104 -5.24 16.78 47.29
C ARG A 104 -5.61 15.84 46.14
N ILE A 105 -6.82 15.33 46.09
CA ILE A 105 -7.28 14.39 45.04
C ILE A 105 -7.44 15.14 43.72
N THR A 106 -8.05 16.31 43.75
CA THR A 106 -8.22 17.20 42.58
C THR A 106 -6.84 17.64 42.05
N THR A 107 -5.91 17.97 42.96
CA THR A 107 -4.52 18.32 42.59
C THR A 107 -3.83 17.16 41.88
N GLN A 108 -3.96 15.92 42.37
CA GLN A 108 -3.41 14.74 41.75
C GLN A 108 -4.01 14.49 40.36
N THR A 109 -5.34 14.59 40.27
CA THR A 109 -6.03 14.43 38.97
C THR A 109 -5.61 15.53 38.00
N ALA A 110 -5.49 16.77 38.46
CA ALA A 110 -5.01 17.89 37.65
C ALA A 110 -3.59 17.66 37.16
N LYS A 111 -2.68 17.16 37.98
CA LYS A 111 -1.31 16.81 37.59
C LYS A 111 -1.28 15.71 36.52
N GLN A 112 -2.11 14.68 36.66
CA GLN A 112 -2.21 13.60 35.68
C GLN A 112 -2.73 14.11 34.33
N VAL A 113 -3.77 14.96 34.35
CA VAL A 113 -4.32 15.58 33.12
C VAL A 113 -3.29 16.50 32.47
N ILE A 114 -2.55 17.28 33.26
CA ILE A 114 -1.47 18.13 32.72
C ILE A 114 -0.39 17.28 32.07
N VAL A 115 0.08 16.23 32.73
CA VAL A 115 1.08 15.31 32.18
C VAL A 115 0.59 14.69 30.87
N GLN A 116 -0.67 14.24 30.83
CA GLN A 116 -1.26 13.69 29.63
C GLN A 116 -1.37 14.72 28.50
N LYS A 117 -1.83 15.94 28.81
CA LYS A 117 -1.93 17.02 27.82
C LYS A 117 -0.57 17.47 27.30
N VAL A 118 0.43 17.51 28.16
CA VAL A 118 1.82 17.79 27.76
C VAL A 118 2.32 16.71 26.80
N ARG A 119 2.08 15.42 27.10
CA ARG A 119 2.43 14.31 26.22
C ARG A 119 1.72 14.41 24.87
N GLU A 120 0.43 14.72 24.85
CA GLU A 120 -0.34 14.92 23.61
C GLU A 120 0.23 16.09 22.80
N ALA A 121 0.57 17.19 23.45
CA ALA A 121 1.18 18.36 22.80
C ALA A 121 2.58 18.02 22.25
N GLU A 122 3.41 17.32 23.01
CA GLU A 122 4.73 16.85 22.56
C GLU A 122 4.59 15.91 21.36
N ARG A 123 3.62 14.98 21.40
CA ARG A 123 3.33 14.08 20.28
C ARG A 123 2.87 14.83 19.04
N ALA A 124 2.00 15.82 19.18
CA ALA A 124 1.56 16.67 18.08
C ALA A 124 2.74 17.47 17.48
N MET A 125 3.62 18.00 18.32
CA MET A 125 4.83 18.71 17.87
C MET A 125 5.77 17.80 17.09
N VAL A 126 5.95 16.56 17.52
CA VAL A 126 6.75 15.54 16.80
C VAL A 126 6.16 15.31 15.42
N VAL A 127 4.86 15.10 15.32
CA VAL A 127 4.16 14.90 14.05
C VAL A 127 4.37 16.09 13.12
N ASP A 128 4.16 17.31 13.61
CA ASP A 128 4.30 18.53 12.80
C ASP A 128 5.74 18.74 12.34
N GLN A 129 6.71 18.48 13.21
CA GLN A 129 8.12 18.63 12.89
C GLN A 129 8.60 17.65 11.84
N PHE A 130 8.20 16.39 11.93
CA PHE A 130 8.68 15.33 11.06
C PHE A 130 7.81 15.07 9.83
N ARG A 131 6.64 15.67 9.72
CA ARG A 131 5.74 15.49 8.57
C ARG A 131 6.41 15.86 7.25
N ASP A 132 7.18 16.94 7.23
CA ASP A 132 7.91 17.40 6.04
C ASP A 132 9.14 16.55 5.72
N GLN A 133 9.61 15.75 6.68
CA GLN A 133 10.76 14.86 6.52
C GLN A 133 10.36 13.43 6.11
N GLU A 134 9.07 13.19 5.92
CA GLU A 134 8.59 11.89 5.44
C GLU A 134 9.17 11.61 4.05
N GLY A 135 9.78 10.44 3.89
CA GLY A 135 10.49 10.05 2.68
C GLY A 135 11.99 10.36 2.69
N GLU A 136 12.49 11.07 3.69
CA GLU A 136 13.91 11.41 3.82
C GLU A 136 14.65 10.46 4.76
N ILE A 137 15.96 10.39 4.61
CA ILE A 137 16.81 9.64 5.53
C ILE A 137 16.95 10.39 6.85
N VAL A 138 16.70 9.70 7.92
CA VAL A 138 16.92 10.17 9.28
C VAL A 138 17.97 9.30 9.98
N THR A 139 18.71 9.89 10.89
CA THR A 139 19.69 9.19 11.71
C THR A 139 19.20 9.16 13.16
N GLY A 140 19.21 7.99 13.75
CA GLY A 140 18.81 7.80 15.13
C GLY A 140 19.84 6.99 15.91
N VAL A 141 19.70 7.03 17.23
CA VAL A 141 20.50 6.22 18.16
C VAL A 141 19.61 5.15 18.75
N VAL A 142 20.04 3.90 18.73
CA VAL A 142 19.29 2.79 19.29
C VAL A 142 19.14 2.97 20.79
N LYS A 143 17.90 2.97 21.25
CA LYS A 143 17.54 3.08 22.67
C LYS A 143 17.28 1.71 23.27
N LYS A 144 16.49 0.90 22.58
CA LYS A 144 16.07 -0.43 23.02
C LYS A 144 15.91 -1.37 21.85
N VAL A 145 16.38 -2.61 22.01
CA VAL A 145 16.20 -3.67 21.02
C VAL A 145 15.20 -4.68 21.60
N ASN A 146 14.07 -4.81 20.93
CA ASN A 146 13.04 -5.79 21.25
C ASN A 146 13.04 -6.92 20.21
N ARG A 147 12.30 -7.97 20.48
CA ARG A 147 12.14 -9.09 19.55
C ARG A 147 11.48 -8.66 18.23
N ASP A 148 10.51 -7.77 18.30
CA ASP A 148 9.67 -7.38 17.14
C ASP A 148 10.03 -6.02 16.54
N ASN A 149 10.83 -5.22 17.24
CA ASN A 149 11.21 -3.89 16.78
C ASN A 149 12.47 -3.36 17.48
N ILE A 150 12.96 -2.26 16.93
CA ILE A 150 14.04 -1.46 17.52
C ILE A 150 13.50 -0.06 17.78
N SER A 151 13.66 0.44 19.01
CA SER A 151 13.32 1.81 19.37
C SER A 151 14.54 2.71 19.17
N LEU A 152 14.32 3.83 18.50
CA LEU A 152 15.34 4.83 18.19
C LEU A 152 15.01 6.17 18.82
N GLU A 153 16.03 6.92 19.15
CA GLU A 153 15.95 8.35 19.45
C GLU A 153 16.48 9.15 18.27
N ILE A 154 15.63 9.99 17.69
CA ILE A 154 15.98 10.89 16.61
C ILE A 154 16.07 12.30 17.19
N LYS A 155 17.17 13.01 16.92
CA LYS A 155 17.37 14.37 17.38
C LYS A 155 16.29 15.29 16.80
N SER A 156 15.61 15.99 17.68
CA SER A 156 14.54 16.93 17.35
C SER A 156 15.00 18.36 17.57
N GLU A 157 14.88 19.19 16.55
CA GLU A 157 15.18 20.62 16.67
C GLU A 157 14.03 21.35 17.38
N GLY A 158 14.36 22.18 18.36
CA GLY A 158 13.40 23.03 19.04
C GLY A 158 12.56 22.37 20.13
N MET A 159 12.80 21.11 20.44
CA MET A 159 12.14 20.40 21.55
C MET A 159 13.14 20.09 22.69
N ALA A 160 12.65 20.07 23.90
CA ALA A 160 13.43 19.62 25.06
C ALA A 160 13.49 18.07 25.09
N GLY A 161 14.15 17.47 24.11
CA GLY A 161 14.29 16.02 24.03
C GLY A 161 14.32 15.49 22.61
N ASN A 162 14.63 14.21 22.49
CA ASN A 162 14.67 13.52 21.21
C ASN A 162 13.30 12.91 20.89
N ALA A 163 12.97 12.86 19.61
CA ALA A 163 11.79 12.15 19.15
C ALA A 163 12.03 10.64 19.16
N GLU A 164 11.00 9.88 19.52
CA GLU A 164 11.05 8.42 19.49
C GLU A 164 10.56 7.89 18.15
N ALA A 165 11.36 7.01 17.55
CA ALA A 165 11.03 6.32 16.32
C ALA A 165 11.15 4.81 16.52
N VAL A 166 10.54 4.05 15.63
CA VAL A 166 10.58 2.59 15.65
C VAL A 166 10.96 2.05 14.27
N ILE A 167 11.80 1.01 14.27
CA ILE A 167 12.03 0.16 13.10
C ILE A 167 11.38 -1.19 13.41
N LEU A 168 10.33 -1.53 12.67
CA LEU A 168 9.69 -2.83 12.78
C LEU A 168 10.64 -3.92 12.25
N ARG A 169 10.45 -5.15 12.69
CA ARG A 169 11.31 -6.27 12.27
C ARG A 169 11.33 -6.44 10.75
N GLU A 170 10.20 -6.27 10.10
CA GLU A 170 10.06 -6.31 8.64
C GLU A 170 10.79 -5.18 7.92
N ASP A 171 11.08 -4.08 8.63
CA ASP A 171 11.81 -2.91 8.12
C ASP A 171 13.31 -2.96 8.41
N MET A 172 13.78 -4.02 9.03
CA MET A 172 15.20 -4.28 9.30
C MET A 172 15.80 -5.15 8.22
N LEU A 173 17.10 -5.06 8.05
CA LEU A 173 17.83 -5.99 7.17
C LEU A 173 18.05 -7.33 7.87
N PRO A 174 17.97 -8.46 7.15
CA PRO A 174 18.34 -9.75 7.69
C PRO A 174 19.80 -9.73 8.17
N ARG A 175 20.07 -10.37 9.29
CA ARG A 175 21.42 -10.51 9.88
C ARG A 175 22.03 -9.23 10.45
N GLU A 176 21.33 -8.11 10.47
CA GLU A 176 21.76 -6.93 11.21
C GLU A 176 21.47 -7.12 12.71
N ASN A 177 22.48 -6.89 13.52
CA ASN A 177 22.34 -6.89 14.98
C ASN A 177 22.77 -5.53 15.50
N PHE A 178 21.82 -4.82 16.08
CA PHE A 178 22.07 -3.53 16.70
C PHE A 178 22.07 -3.67 18.23
N ARG A 179 22.84 -2.81 18.87
CA ARG A 179 22.90 -2.70 20.34
C ARG A 179 22.50 -1.28 20.75
N PRO A 180 21.98 -1.09 21.98
CA PRO A 180 21.73 0.24 22.50
C PRO A 180 22.99 1.11 22.39
N GLY A 181 22.81 2.33 21.89
CA GLY A 181 23.90 3.27 21.60
C GLY A 181 24.42 3.29 20.18
N ASP A 182 24.06 2.29 19.37
CA ASP A 182 24.44 2.27 17.95
C ASP A 182 23.69 3.35 17.16
N ARG A 183 24.34 3.89 16.15
CA ARG A 183 23.71 4.83 15.21
C ARG A 183 23.12 4.05 14.05
N ILE A 184 21.88 4.37 13.70
CA ILE A 184 21.17 3.78 12.58
C ILE A 184 20.66 4.87 11.66
N ARG A 185 20.84 4.68 10.35
CA ARG A 185 20.17 5.47 9.32
C ARG A 185 19.04 4.68 8.71
N GLY A 186 17.95 5.35 8.39
CA GLY A 186 16.83 4.76 7.69
C GLY A 186 15.93 5.83 7.11
N VAL A 187 15.00 5.44 6.27
CA VAL A 187 14.00 6.35 5.71
C VAL A 187 12.80 6.45 6.65
N LEU A 188 12.42 7.67 6.98
CA LEU A 188 11.17 7.94 7.68
C LEU A 188 10.02 7.76 6.67
N TYR A 189 9.40 6.58 6.65
CA TYR A 189 8.38 6.27 5.65
C TYR A 189 6.96 6.58 6.10
N ALA A 190 6.73 6.72 7.38
CA ALA A 190 5.41 7.05 7.91
C ALA A 190 5.50 7.85 9.20
N VAL A 191 4.63 8.84 9.31
CA VAL A 191 4.36 9.61 10.52
C VAL A 191 2.90 9.38 10.88
N ARG A 192 2.64 8.65 11.97
CA ARG A 192 1.29 8.23 12.36
C ARG A 192 0.88 8.88 13.69
N PRO A 193 0.05 9.94 13.66
CA PRO A 193 -0.39 10.63 14.87
C PRO A 193 -1.17 9.74 15.83
N GLU A 194 -1.93 8.80 15.28
CA GLU A 194 -2.80 7.86 16.01
C GLU A 194 -2.07 6.69 16.65
N ALA A 195 -0.79 6.46 16.32
CA ALA A 195 -0.03 5.33 16.83
C ALA A 195 0.15 5.41 18.35
N ARG A 196 -0.01 4.27 19.02
CA ARG A 196 0.37 4.11 20.43
C ARG A 196 1.87 3.90 20.51
N GLY A 197 2.56 4.67 21.34
CA GLY A 197 4.03 4.62 21.44
C GLY A 197 4.68 5.55 20.41
N ALA A 198 5.68 5.05 19.69
CA ALA A 198 6.38 5.83 18.68
C ALA A 198 5.49 6.17 17.49
N GLN A 199 5.53 7.41 17.03
CA GLN A 199 4.75 7.91 15.91
C GLN A 199 5.52 7.91 14.60
N LEU A 200 6.84 7.79 14.68
CA LEU A 200 7.75 7.80 13.54
C LEU A 200 8.16 6.37 13.19
N PHE A 201 7.95 6.00 11.93
CA PHE A 201 8.29 4.69 11.43
C PHE A 201 9.43 4.79 10.42
N VAL A 202 10.51 4.09 10.69
CA VAL A 202 11.73 4.13 9.92
C VAL A 202 11.99 2.76 9.29
N THR A 203 12.47 2.75 8.06
CA THR A 203 12.78 1.51 7.33
C THR A 203 14.21 1.51 6.80
N ARG A 204 14.80 0.31 6.78
CA ARG A 204 16.04 0.02 6.09
C ARG A 204 15.85 -0.98 4.96
N SER A 205 14.68 -1.61 4.88
CA SER A 205 14.39 -2.70 3.94
C SER A 205 13.59 -2.29 2.70
N LYS A 206 12.86 -1.19 2.76
CA LYS A 206 12.04 -0.75 1.63
C LYS A 206 12.88 -0.15 0.49
N PRO A 207 12.36 -0.17 -0.75
CA PRO A 207 13.07 0.42 -1.89
C PRO A 207 13.43 1.90 -1.72
N GLU A 208 12.63 2.65 -0.99
CA GLU A 208 12.85 4.08 -0.70
C GLU A 208 14.18 4.33 0.01
N MET A 209 14.62 3.40 0.85
CA MET A 209 15.93 3.47 1.52
C MET A 209 17.07 3.42 0.49
N LEU A 210 16.97 2.54 -0.47
CA LEU A 210 17.93 2.43 -1.56
C LEU A 210 17.98 3.70 -2.41
N ILE A 211 16.81 4.22 -2.76
CA ILE A 211 16.67 5.45 -3.56
C ILE A 211 17.31 6.64 -2.84
N GLU A 212 17.01 6.83 -1.57
CA GLU A 212 17.52 7.95 -0.79
C GLU A 212 19.03 7.84 -0.54
N LEU A 213 19.57 6.64 -0.36
CA LEU A 213 21.02 6.44 -0.25
C LEU A 213 21.74 6.84 -1.54
N PHE A 214 21.20 6.48 -2.69
CA PHE A 214 21.77 6.92 -3.97
C PHE A 214 21.63 8.43 -4.18
N ARG A 215 20.55 9.03 -3.71
CA ARG A 215 20.39 10.49 -3.78
C ARG A 215 21.48 11.21 -3.02
N ILE A 216 21.92 10.68 -1.89
CA ILE A 216 23.01 11.23 -1.07
C ILE A 216 24.37 10.99 -1.72
N GLU A 217 24.63 9.76 -2.19
CA GLU A 217 25.93 9.37 -2.74
C GLU A 217 26.18 9.90 -4.15
N VAL A 218 25.13 10.13 -4.95
CA VAL A 218 25.22 10.60 -6.32
C VAL A 218 24.65 12.01 -6.41
N PRO A 219 25.54 13.05 -6.44
CA PRO A 219 25.08 14.44 -6.50
C PRO A 219 24.19 14.74 -7.70
N GLU A 220 24.41 14.09 -8.83
CA GLU A 220 23.64 14.26 -10.07
C GLU A 220 22.17 13.85 -9.88
N ILE A 221 21.87 12.95 -8.95
CA ILE A 221 20.48 12.58 -8.60
C ILE A 221 19.86 13.69 -7.75
N GLY A 222 20.59 14.23 -6.79
CA GLY A 222 20.15 15.35 -5.95
C GLY A 222 19.90 16.62 -6.75
N GLU A 223 20.65 16.84 -7.82
CA GLU A 223 20.51 17.97 -8.76
C GLU A 223 19.46 17.73 -9.85
N GLU A 224 18.77 16.60 -9.80
CA GLU A 224 17.72 16.18 -10.77
C GLU A 224 18.24 15.98 -12.21
N VAL A 225 19.54 15.83 -12.40
CA VAL A 225 20.16 15.52 -13.69
C VAL A 225 19.97 14.03 -14.03
N ILE A 226 20.03 13.16 -13.03
CA ILE A 226 19.73 11.75 -13.12
C ILE A 226 18.46 11.47 -12.31
N GLU A 227 17.53 10.73 -12.91
CA GLU A 227 16.28 10.33 -12.27
C GLU A 227 16.31 8.83 -11.98
N ILE A 228 15.90 8.45 -10.77
CA ILE A 228 15.65 7.05 -10.42
C ILE A 228 14.20 6.74 -10.77
N LYS A 229 14.00 5.85 -11.73
CA LYS A 229 12.66 5.49 -12.23
C LYS A 229 12.00 4.39 -11.44
N ALA A 230 12.77 3.45 -10.92
CA ALA A 230 12.27 2.31 -10.17
C ALA A 230 13.37 1.70 -9.32
N ALA A 231 12.98 0.98 -8.29
CA ALA A 231 13.88 0.21 -7.44
C ALA A 231 13.17 -1.06 -6.95
N ALA A 232 13.91 -2.15 -6.86
CA ALA A 232 13.43 -3.41 -6.32
C ALA A 232 14.52 -4.01 -5.43
N ARG A 233 14.12 -4.59 -4.31
CA ARG A 233 15.07 -5.11 -3.32
C ARG A 233 14.67 -6.49 -2.82
N ASP A 234 15.70 -7.28 -2.59
CA ASP A 234 15.71 -8.41 -1.67
C ASP A 234 16.64 -7.99 -0.53
N PRO A 235 16.08 -7.45 0.57
CA PRO A 235 16.87 -6.71 1.56
C PRO A 235 18.02 -7.53 2.13
N GLY A 236 19.21 -6.92 2.18
CA GLY A 236 20.43 -7.54 2.67
C GLY A 236 21.13 -8.50 1.69
N SER A 237 20.50 -8.83 0.58
CA SER A 237 21.02 -9.77 -0.42
C SER A 237 21.33 -9.09 -1.76
N ARG A 238 20.32 -8.63 -2.46
CA ARG A 238 20.48 -8.02 -3.78
C ARG A 238 19.38 -6.98 -4.05
N ALA A 239 19.70 -6.02 -4.89
CA ALA A 239 18.77 -5.00 -5.34
C ALA A 239 19.04 -4.60 -6.77
N LYS A 240 18.04 -4.04 -7.42
CA LYS A 240 18.15 -3.43 -8.74
C LYS A 240 17.52 -2.03 -8.69
N ILE A 241 18.20 -1.09 -9.35
CA ILE A 241 17.74 0.29 -9.45
C ILE A 241 17.79 0.72 -10.91
N ALA A 242 16.73 1.34 -11.40
CA ALA A 242 16.63 1.84 -12.76
C ALA A 242 16.85 3.35 -12.80
N VAL A 243 17.76 3.79 -13.63
CA VAL A 243 18.16 5.20 -13.74
C VAL A 243 18.02 5.71 -15.16
N LYS A 244 17.73 7.00 -15.29
CA LYS A 244 17.56 7.69 -16.56
C LYS A 244 18.13 9.11 -16.45
N THR A 245 18.65 9.61 -17.55
CA THR A 245 19.01 11.03 -17.68
C THR A 245 18.47 11.60 -19.00
N ASN A 246 18.14 12.89 -18.98
CA ASN A 246 17.81 13.65 -20.17
C ASN A 246 19.03 14.36 -20.78
N ASP A 247 20.15 14.37 -20.06
CA ASP A 247 21.41 14.95 -20.53
C ASP A 247 22.27 13.88 -21.22
N LYS A 248 22.38 13.99 -22.54
CA LYS A 248 23.14 13.03 -23.36
C LYS A 248 24.63 12.96 -23.07
N ARG A 249 25.16 13.95 -22.36
CA ARG A 249 26.59 14.01 -22.01
C ARG A 249 26.91 13.17 -20.77
N ILE A 250 25.91 12.73 -20.06
CA ILE A 250 26.03 11.99 -18.80
C ILE A 250 25.67 10.53 -19.01
N ASP A 251 26.55 9.64 -18.53
CA ASP A 251 26.23 8.23 -18.39
C ASP A 251 25.57 8.01 -17.01
N PRO A 252 24.25 7.78 -16.94
CA PRO A 252 23.58 7.67 -15.65
C PRO A 252 24.02 6.43 -14.87
N VAL A 253 24.30 5.33 -15.52
CA VAL A 253 24.76 4.09 -14.88
C VAL A 253 26.18 4.30 -14.32
N GLY A 254 27.10 4.83 -15.14
CA GLY A 254 28.47 5.12 -14.73
C GLY A 254 28.55 6.11 -13.58
N ALA A 255 27.70 7.14 -13.60
CA ALA A 255 27.64 8.14 -12.51
C ALA A 255 27.19 7.53 -11.19
N CYS A 256 26.20 6.61 -11.21
CA CYS A 256 25.73 5.92 -10.02
C CYS A 256 26.72 4.87 -9.50
N VAL A 257 27.45 4.21 -10.37
CA VAL A 257 28.52 3.28 -9.98
C VAL A 257 29.65 4.04 -9.30
N GLY A 258 30.04 5.17 -9.88
CA GLY A 258 31.14 5.98 -9.41
C GLY A 258 32.51 5.42 -9.82
N MET A 259 33.55 6.20 -9.52
CA MET A 259 34.91 5.82 -9.85
C MET A 259 35.30 4.54 -9.11
N ARG A 260 35.67 3.48 -9.87
CA ARG A 260 36.02 2.16 -9.33
C ARG A 260 34.91 1.54 -8.47
N GLY A 261 33.68 1.90 -8.72
CA GLY A 261 32.54 1.40 -7.96
C GLY A 261 32.36 2.03 -6.56
N ALA A 262 33.01 3.15 -6.29
CA ALA A 262 33.05 3.77 -4.96
C ALA A 262 31.66 4.17 -4.45
N ARG A 263 30.81 4.73 -5.31
CA ARG A 263 29.46 5.18 -4.93
C ARG A 263 28.53 4.01 -4.65
N VAL A 264 28.48 3.04 -5.54
CA VAL A 264 27.66 1.84 -5.36
C VAL A 264 28.14 1.01 -4.18
N GLN A 265 29.45 0.95 -3.94
CA GLN A 265 30.01 0.26 -2.78
C GLN A 265 29.65 0.91 -1.48
N ALA A 266 29.60 2.23 -1.42
CA ALA A 266 29.17 2.98 -0.22
C ALA A 266 27.72 2.63 0.13
N VAL A 267 26.83 2.59 -0.85
CA VAL A 267 25.42 2.19 -0.63
C VAL A 267 25.33 0.73 -0.22
N SER A 268 26.05 -0.16 -0.90
CA SER A 268 26.08 -1.57 -0.57
C SER A 268 26.54 -1.85 0.86
N THR A 269 27.57 -1.16 1.29
CA THR A 269 28.11 -1.29 2.66
C THR A 269 27.11 -0.83 3.71
N GLU A 270 26.42 0.27 3.47
CA GLU A 270 25.35 0.74 4.36
C GLU A 270 24.20 -0.27 4.49
N LEU A 271 23.91 -1.01 3.45
CA LEU A 271 22.86 -2.03 3.41
C LEU A 271 23.35 -3.44 3.75
N GLY A 272 24.45 -3.54 4.50
CA GLY A 272 24.94 -4.82 4.99
C GLY A 272 25.56 -5.72 3.92
N GLY A 273 26.08 -5.15 2.84
CA GLY A 273 26.67 -5.89 1.73
C GLY A 273 25.68 -6.30 0.63
N GLU A 274 24.51 -5.70 0.61
CA GLU A 274 23.50 -5.92 -0.43
C GLU A 274 24.09 -5.59 -1.81
N ARG A 275 24.08 -6.57 -2.71
CA ARG A 275 24.57 -6.37 -4.07
C ARG A 275 23.57 -5.52 -4.88
N ILE A 276 24.05 -4.47 -5.53
CA ILE A 276 23.20 -3.54 -6.24
C ILE A 276 23.54 -3.54 -7.73
N ASP A 277 22.54 -3.85 -8.54
CA ASP A 277 22.62 -3.76 -10.00
C ASP A 277 21.99 -2.43 -10.44
N ILE A 278 22.77 -1.61 -11.14
CA ILE A 278 22.29 -0.35 -11.68
C ILE A 278 21.90 -0.58 -13.13
N VAL A 279 20.61 -0.36 -13.43
CA VAL A 279 19.99 -0.66 -14.72
C VAL A 279 19.64 0.63 -15.43
N LEU A 280 19.94 0.69 -16.73
CA LEU A 280 19.51 1.81 -17.55
C LEU A 280 18.01 1.68 -17.86
N TRP A 281 17.25 2.71 -17.54
CA TRP A 281 15.84 2.81 -17.91
C TRP A 281 15.70 2.96 -19.43
N ASP A 282 14.68 2.34 -19.99
CA ASP A 282 14.29 2.51 -21.39
C ASP A 282 12.76 2.63 -21.47
N ASP A 283 12.27 3.52 -22.30
CA ASP A 283 10.83 3.73 -22.51
C ASP A 283 10.18 2.51 -23.21
N ASN A 284 10.96 1.76 -23.96
CA ASN A 284 10.54 0.47 -24.51
C ASN A 284 10.58 -0.59 -23.41
N PRO A 285 9.42 -1.15 -23.00
CA PRO A 285 9.38 -2.13 -21.91
C PRO A 285 10.25 -3.36 -22.15
N ALA A 286 10.33 -3.86 -23.39
CA ALA A 286 11.15 -5.02 -23.73
C ALA A 286 12.64 -4.71 -23.54
N GLN A 287 13.11 -3.57 -24.01
CA GLN A 287 14.50 -3.16 -23.84
C GLN A 287 14.85 -2.92 -22.37
N PHE A 288 13.92 -2.33 -21.62
CA PHE A 288 14.09 -2.14 -20.17
C PHE A 288 14.23 -3.47 -19.42
N VAL A 289 13.41 -4.47 -19.76
CA VAL A 289 13.50 -5.81 -19.16
C VAL A 289 14.81 -6.48 -19.53
N ILE A 290 15.28 -6.35 -20.76
CA ILE A 290 16.61 -6.85 -21.18
C ILE A 290 17.71 -6.24 -20.31
N ASN A 291 17.66 -4.93 -20.10
CA ASN A 291 18.63 -4.23 -19.24
C ASN A 291 18.52 -4.71 -17.78
N ALA A 292 17.30 -4.92 -17.29
CA ALA A 292 17.03 -5.36 -15.92
C ALA A 292 17.50 -6.79 -15.64
N MET A 293 17.61 -7.63 -16.68
CA MET A 293 18.08 -8.99 -16.53
C MET A 293 19.60 -9.10 -16.32
N ALA A 294 20.34 -8.00 -16.46
CA ALA A 294 21.77 -8.00 -16.17
C ALA A 294 22.09 -8.67 -14.81
N PRO A 295 23.16 -9.43 -14.68
CA PRO A 295 24.27 -9.61 -15.65
C PRO A 295 24.04 -10.65 -16.73
N ALA A 296 22.85 -11.26 -16.80
CA ALA A 296 22.54 -12.25 -17.82
C ALA A 296 22.28 -11.58 -19.18
N ASP A 297 22.79 -12.19 -20.24
CA ASP A 297 22.53 -11.78 -21.60
C ASP A 297 21.23 -12.42 -22.11
N VAL A 298 20.33 -11.60 -22.64
CA VAL A 298 19.07 -12.04 -23.22
C VAL A 298 19.22 -12.23 -24.72
N ALA A 299 18.89 -13.43 -25.24
CA ALA A 299 18.94 -13.74 -26.65
C ALA A 299 17.73 -13.19 -27.40
N SER A 300 16.53 -13.36 -26.86
CA SER A 300 15.30 -12.85 -27.43
C SER A 300 14.22 -12.65 -26.36
N ILE A 301 13.21 -11.86 -26.69
CA ILE A 301 12.11 -11.55 -25.78
C ILE A 301 10.82 -11.49 -26.58
N VAL A 302 9.76 -12.06 -26.03
CA VAL A 302 8.40 -12.01 -26.58
C VAL A 302 7.49 -11.34 -25.57
N VAL A 303 6.82 -10.28 -25.99
CA VAL A 303 5.92 -9.48 -25.14
C VAL A 303 4.48 -9.87 -25.41
N ASP A 304 3.75 -10.19 -24.33
CA ASP A 304 2.30 -10.37 -24.35
C ASP A 304 1.68 -9.21 -23.56
N GLU A 305 1.20 -8.18 -24.26
CA GLU A 305 0.60 -7.00 -23.65
C GLU A 305 -0.72 -7.29 -22.98
N ASP A 306 -1.51 -8.23 -23.49
CA ASP A 306 -2.82 -8.59 -22.94
C ASP A 306 -2.68 -9.23 -21.56
N LYS A 307 -1.71 -10.11 -21.39
CA LYS A 307 -1.42 -10.77 -20.11
C LYS A 307 -0.42 -10.01 -19.25
N HIS A 308 0.17 -8.96 -19.78
CA HIS A 308 1.24 -8.21 -19.15
C HIS A 308 2.43 -9.08 -18.73
N THR A 309 2.79 -10.00 -19.62
CA THR A 309 3.89 -10.97 -19.43
C THR A 309 4.93 -10.85 -20.53
N MET A 310 6.14 -11.26 -20.22
CA MET A 310 7.22 -11.38 -21.21
C MET A 310 7.88 -12.74 -21.07
N ASP A 311 8.09 -13.39 -22.19
CA ASP A 311 8.90 -14.62 -22.28
C ASP A 311 10.32 -14.23 -22.69
N ILE A 312 11.27 -14.58 -21.86
CA ILE A 312 12.68 -14.19 -22.03
C ILE A 312 13.47 -15.45 -22.35
N ALA A 313 14.07 -15.46 -23.55
CA ALA A 313 14.93 -16.56 -23.96
C ALA A 313 16.40 -16.19 -23.77
N VAL A 314 17.14 -17.09 -23.15
CA VAL A 314 18.58 -16.98 -22.93
C VAL A 314 19.27 -18.23 -23.41
N GLU A 315 20.57 -18.15 -23.71
CA GLU A 315 21.35 -19.31 -23.98
C GLU A 315 21.40 -20.27 -22.78
N ALA A 316 21.46 -21.58 -23.03
CA ALA A 316 21.39 -22.57 -21.96
C ALA A 316 22.46 -22.35 -20.86
N GLY A 317 23.65 -21.90 -21.23
CA GLY A 317 24.71 -21.56 -20.28
C GLY A 317 24.45 -20.36 -19.41
N ASN A 318 23.51 -19.50 -19.80
CA ASN A 318 23.14 -18.29 -19.06
C ASN A 318 21.85 -18.43 -18.26
N LEU A 319 21.15 -19.56 -18.38
CA LEU A 319 19.83 -19.74 -17.73
C LEU A 319 19.92 -19.62 -16.23
N ALA A 320 20.88 -20.25 -15.59
CA ALA A 320 21.05 -20.19 -14.15
C ALA A 320 21.32 -18.76 -13.65
N GLN A 321 22.13 -18.02 -14.40
CA GLN A 321 22.45 -16.61 -14.10
C GLN A 321 21.24 -15.70 -14.30
N ALA A 322 20.45 -15.93 -15.33
CA ALA A 322 19.23 -15.16 -15.62
C ALA A 322 18.17 -15.34 -14.53
N ILE A 323 17.96 -16.57 -14.10
CA ILE A 323 17.03 -16.88 -13.01
C ILE A 323 17.59 -16.36 -11.68
N GLY A 324 18.88 -16.58 -11.44
CA GLY A 324 19.55 -16.24 -10.21
C GLY A 324 19.25 -17.25 -9.10
N ARG A 325 19.96 -17.12 -7.99
CA ARG A 325 19.80 -17.99 -6.83
C ARG A 325 18.37 -17.83 -6.26
N ASN A 326 17.62 -18.90 -6.17
CA ASN A 326 16.23 -18.94 -5.72
C ASN A 326 15.30 -18.01 -6.54
N GLY A 327 15.60 -17.82 -7.81
CA GLY A 327 14.82 -16.93 -8.67
C GLY A 327 15.02 -15.44 -8.41
N GLN A 328 16.06 -15.07 -7.66
CA GLN A 328 16.27 -13.68 -7.21
C GLN A 328 16.42 -12.70 -8.37
N ASN A 329 17.23 -13.04 -9.38
CA ASN A 329 17.48 -12.13 -10.49
C ASN A 329 16.21 -11.82 -11.30
N VAL A 330 15.48 -12.85 -11.69
CA VAL A 330 14.23 -12.69 -12.46
C VAL A 330 13.15 -12.03 -11.63
N ARG A 331 13.05 -12.36 -10.35
CA ARG A 331 12.08 -11.74 -9.44
C ARG A 331 12.33 -10.25 -9.28
N LEU A 332 13.57 -9.83 -9.08
CA LEU A 332 13.92 -8.42 -8.97
C LEU A 332 13.70 -7.67 -10.29
N ALA A 333 14.03 -8.28 -11.42
CA ALA A 333 13.74 -7.70 -12.73
C ALA A 333 12.23 -7.54 -12.97
N SER A 334 11.44 -8.52 -12.55
CA SER A 334 9.98 -8.47 -12.60
C SER A 334 9.41 -7.34 -11.75
N GLN A 335 9.85 -7.22 -10.51
CA GLN A 335 9.43 -6.13 -9.61
C GLN A 335 9.85 -4.76 -10.13
N LEU A 336 11.06 -4.65 -10.67
CA LEU A 336 11.60 -3.42 -11.21
C LEU A 336 10.81 -2.91 -12.42
N SER A 337 10.48 -3.82 -13.34
CA SER A 337 9.78 -3.51 -14.59
C SER A 337 8.26 -3.45 -14.46
N GLY A 338 7.71 -4.13 -13.48
CA GLY A 338 6.26 -4.30 -13.32
C GLY A 338 5.65 -5.35 -14.25
N TRP A 339 6.45 -6.11 -14.96
CA TRP A 339 6.02 -7.19 -15.86
C TRP A 339 6.26 -8.55 -15.24
N GLU A 340 5.36 -9.49 -15.50
CA GLU A 340 5.59 -10.89 -15.17
C GLU A 340 6.57 -11.48 -16.18
N LEU A 341 7.68 -12.04 -15.71
CA LEU A 341 8.77 -12.51 -16.54
C LEU A 341 8.91 -14.02 -16.45
N ASN A 342 8.90 -14.69 -17.61
CA ASN A 342 9.14 -16.12 -17.75
C ASN A 342 10.49 -16.31 -18.44
N VAL A 343 11.45 -16.88 -17.74
CA VAL A 343 12.79 -17.13 -18.27
C VAL A 343 12.92 -18.57 -18.72
N MET A 344 13.41 -18.75 -19.94
CA MET A 344 13.59 -20.06 -20.56
C MET A 344 14.78 -20.07 -21.50
N THR A 345 15.19 -21.24 -21.94
CA THR A 345 16.22 -21.35 -23.01
C THR A 345 15.62 -20.97 -24.34
N VAL A 346 16.50 -20.65 -25.31
CA VAL A 346 16.08 -20.39 -26.70
C VAL A 346 15.32 -21.59 -27.27
N ASP A 347 15.81 -22.81 -27.01
CA ASP A 347 15.17 -24.04 -27.46
C ASP A 347 13.79 -24.24 -26.85
N ASP A 348 13.61 -23.95 -25.56
CA ASP A 348 12.33 -24.01 -24.87
C ASP A 348 11.33 -22.99 -25.41
N LEU A 349 11.77 -21.78 -25.76
CA LEU A 349 10.93 -20.76 -26.38
C LEU A 349 10.46 -21.21 -27.76
N GLN A 350 11.32 -21.78 -28.57
CA GLN A 350 10.98 -22.34 -29.89
C GLN A 350 9.95 -23.47 -29.73
N ALA A 351 10.17 -24.37 -28.80
CA ALA A 351 9.26 -25.49 -28.52
C ALA A 351 7.90 -24.96 -28.06
N LYS A 352 7.85 -23.92 -27.22
CA LYS A 352 6.61 -23.27 -26.79
C LYS A 352 5.86 -22.65 -27.97
N HIS A 353 6.57 -21.91 -28.84
CA HIS A 353 5.96 -21.31 -30.04
C HIS A 353 5.43 -22.38 -31.00
N GLN A 354 6.16 -23.44 -31.20
CA GLN A 354 5.74 -24.58 -32.05
C GLN A 354 4.48 -25.25 -31.45
N ALA A 355 4.47 -25.47 -30.15
CA ALA A 355 3.31 -26.04 -29.46
C ALA A 355 2.08 -25.15 -29.54
N GLU A 356 2.25 -23.85 -29.34
CA GLU A 356 1.14 -22.86 -29.46
C GLU A 356 0.64 -22.78 -30.90
N ALA A 357 1.54 -22.76 -31.89
CA ALA A 357 1.21 -22.76 -33.30
C ALA A 357 0.45 -24.05 -33.69
N HIS A 358 0.93 -25.19 -33.24
CA HIS A 358 0.29 -26.49 -33.49
C HIS A 358 -1.13 -26.55 -32.85
N ALA A 359 -1.27 -26.08 -31.62
CA ALA A 359 -2.55 -26.00 -30.93
C ALA A 359 -3.54 -25.07 -31.67
N ALA A 360 -3.06 -23.89 -32.14
CA ALA A 360 -3.87 -22.96 -32.93
C ALA A 360 -4.29 -23.57 -34.26
N ILE A 361 -3.39 -24.27 -34.96
CA ILE A 361 -3.68 -24.97 -36.22
C ILE A 361 -4.74 -26.06 -35.99
N GLU A 362 -4.63 -26.83 -34.93
CA GLU A 362 -5.64 -27.84 -34.59
C GLU A 362 -7.02 -27.22 -34.32
N ILE A 363 -7.08 -26.13 -33.61
CA ILE A 363 -8.32 -25.40 -33.32
C ILE A 363 -8.95 -24.91 -34.62
N PHE A 364 -8.17 -24.29 -35.49
CA PHE A 364 -8.66 -23.73 -36.76
C PHE A 364 -9.12 -24.84 -37.71
N THR A 365 -8.41 -25.94 -37.83
CA THR A 365 -8.81 -27.05 -38.68
C THR A 365 -10.07 -27.74 -38.14
N LYS A 366 -10.20 -27.89 -36.84
CA LYS A 366 -11.32 -28.52 -36.18
C LYS A 366 -12.61 -27.69 -36.25
N TYR A 367 -12.53 -26.40 -35.92
CA TYR A 367 -13.70 -25.53 -35.75
C TYR A 367 -14.05 -24.71 -36.97
N LEU A 368 -13.07 -24.37 -37.81
CA LEU A 368 -13.31 -23.59 -39.03
C LEU A 368 -13.47 -24.44 -40.27
N ASP A 369 -13.25 -25.75 -40.17
CA ASP A 369 -13.31 -26.70 -41.28
C ASP A 369 -12.44 -26.24 -42.50
N ILE A 370 -11.23 -25.82 -42.21
CA ILE A 370 -10.21 -25.43 -43.18
C ILE A 370 -9.07 -26.42 -43.20
N ASP A 371 -8.30 -26.47 -44.32
CA ASP A 371 -7.14 -27.35 -44.40
C ASP A 371 -5.98 -26.82 -43.52
N GLU A 372 -5.01 -27.70 -43.30
CA GLU A 372 -3.84 -27.42 -42.47
C GLU A 372 -2.97 -26.30 -43.06
N GLU A 373 -2.86 -26.26 -44.38
CA GLU A 373 -2.07 -25.21 -45.07
C GLU A 373 -2.67 -23.82 -44.83
N PHE A 374 -3.98 -23.71 -44.92
CA PHE A 374 -4.67 -22.45 -44.69
C PHE A 374 -4.63 -22.04 -43.21
N ALA A 375 -4.79 -22.99 -42.29
CA ALA A 375 -4.64 -22.74 -40.88
C ALA A 375 -3.22 -22.26 -40.52
N THR A 376 -2.19 -22.85 -41.14
CA THR A 376 -0.80 -22.43 -40.98
C THR A 376 -0.58 -21.01 -41.43
N VAL A 377 -1.16 -20.58 -42.56
CA VAL A 377 -1.08 -19.21 -43.07
C VAL A 377 -1.68 -18.24 -42.04
N LEU A 378 -2.82 -18.54 -41.45
CA LEU A 378 -3.46 -17.71 -40.42
C LEU A 378 -2.58 -17.55 -39.18
N VAL A 379 -1.96 -18.62 -38.72
CA VAL A 379 -1.05 -18.60 -37.56
C VAL A 379 0.23 -17.79 -37.85
N GLU A 380 0.81 -17.94 -39.05
CA GLU A 380 1.97 -17.17 -39.49
C GLU A 380 1.68 -15.66 -39.56
N GLU A 381 0.44 -15.29 -39.89
CA GLU A 381 -0.03 -13.87 -39.93
C GLU A 381 -0.40 -13.33 -38.53
N GLY A 382 -0.22 -14.10 -37.48
CA GLY A 382 -0.40 -13.66 -36.09
C GLY A 382 -1.74 -13.99 -35.47
N PHE A 383 -2.61 -14.77 -36.11
CA PHE A 383 -3.90 -15.17 -35.57
C PHE A 383 -3.75 -16.50 -34.81
N SER A 384 -4.13 -16.53 -33.57
CA SER A 384 -3.99 -17.72 -32.71
C SER A 384 -5.29 -18.19 -32.06
N THR A 385 -6.33 -17.37 -32.07
CA THR A 385 -7.63 -17.69 -31.45
C THR A 385 -8.81 -17.47 -32.39
N LEU A 386 -9.93 -18.14 -32.10
CA LEU A 386 -11.18 -17.96 -32.83
C LEU A 386 -11.76 -16.57 -32.61
N GLU A 387 -11.60 -16.00 -31.42
CA GLU A 387 -12.02 -14.64 -31.10
C GLU A 387 -11.35 -13.60 -31.99
N GLU A 388 -10.06 -13.72 -32.19
CA GLU A 388 -9.30 -12.82 -33.07
C GLU A 388 -9.87 -12.83 -34.48
N LEU A 389 -10.12 -13.99 -35.04
CA LEU A 389 -10.73 -14.14 -36.37
C LEU A 389 -12.15 -13.61 -36.44
N ALA A 390 -12.92 -13.78 -35.36
CA ALA A 390 -14.32 -13.34 -35.32
C ALA A 390 -14.49 -11.83 -35.21
N TYR A 391 -13.59 -11.15 -34.50
CA TYR A 391 -13.77 -9.76 -34.09
C TYR A 391 -12.71 -8.76 -34.64
N VAL A 392 -11.63 -9.23 -35.24
CA VAL A 392 -10.64 -8.38 -35.89
C VAL A 392 -11.28 -7.61 -37.07
N PRO A 393 -10.92 -6.34 -37.34
CA PRO A 393 -11.39 -5.62 -38.51
C PRO A 393 -11.14 -6.38 -39.81
N MET A 394 -12.13 -6.44 -40.67
CA MET A 394 -12.01 -7.14 -41.99
C MET A 394 -10.81 -6.69 -42.80
N LYS A 395 -10.41 -5.46 -42.65
CA LYS A 395 -9.28 -4.85 -43.36
C LYS A 395 -7.97 -5.56 -43.06
N GLU A 396 -7.75 -5.97 -41.83
CA GLU A 396 -6.55 -6.73 -41.42
C GLU A 396 -6.51 -8.12 -42.01
N LEU A 397 -7.65 -8.79 -42.11
CA LEU A 397 -7.75 -10.11 -42.75
C LEU A 397 -7.58 -10.03 -44.28
N LEU A 398 -8.02 -8.93 -44.90
CA LEU A 398 -7.87 -8.69 -46.34
C LEU A 398 -6.42 -8.38 -46.73
N GLU A 399 -5.58 -7.94 -45.83
CA GLU A 399 -4.14 -7.73 -46.05
C GLU A 399 -3.37 -9.04 -46.22
N ILE A 400 -3.95 -10.17 -45.87
CA ILE A 400 -3.35 -11.49 -46.07
C ILE A 400 -3.45 -11.90 -47.52
N ASP A 401 -2.30 -12.22 -48.12
CA ASP A 401 -2.23 -12.65 -49.51
C ASP A 401 -3.06 -13.93 -49.76
N GLY A 402 -3.92 -13.89 -50.74
CA GLY A 402 -4.77 -15.02 -51.14
C GLY A 402 -6.14 -15.04 -50.48
N LEU A 403 -6.46 -14.07 -49.61
CA LEU A 403 -7.79 -13.91 -49.03
C LEU A 403 -8.58 -12.82 -49.75
N ASP A 404 -9.74 -13.18 -50.24
CA ASP A 404 -10.73 -12.24 -50.80
C ASP A 404 -11.85 -11.94 -49.78
N GLU A 405 -12.68 -10.95 -50.06
CA GLU A 405 -13.75 -10.52 -49.17
C GLU A 405 -14.75 -11.64 -48.84
N PRO A 406 -15.26 -12.44 -49.82
CA PRO A 406 -16.18 -13.55 -49.53
C PRO A 406 -15.53 -14.62 -48.64
N THR A 407 -14.24 -14.93 -48.82
CA THR A 407 -13.52 -15.91 -48.02
C THR A 407 -13.36 -15.43 -46.59
N VAL A 408 -13.03 -14.15 -46.39
CA VAL A 408 -12.90 -13.52 -45.06
C VAL A 408 -14.24 -13.51 -44.33
N GLU A 409 -15.34 -13.16 -45.00
CA GLU A 409 -16.69 -13.17 -44.42
C GLU A 409 -17.09 -14.56 -43.99
N ALA A 410 -16.87 -15.60 -44.84
CA ALA A 410 -17.13 -16.99 -44.52
C ALA A 410 -16.33 -17.48 -43.32
N LEU A 411 -15.04 -17.10 -43.25
CA LEU A 411 -14.15 -17.46 -42.16
C LEU A 411 -14.61 -16.84 -40.83
N ARG A 412 -14.98 -15.56 -40.84
CA ARG A 412 -15.49 -14.85 -39.65
C ARG A 412 -16.81 -15.45 -39.16
N GLU A 413 -17.70 -15.78 -40.06
CA GLU A 413 -18.98 -16.42 -39.71
C GLU A 413 -18.75 -17.79 -39.08
N ARG A 414 -17.86 -18.58 -39.63
CA ARG A 414 -17.46 -19.89 -39.05
C ARG A 414 -16.82 -19.71 -37.69
N ALA A 415 -15.98 -18.71 -37.47
CA ALA A 415 -15.37 -18.42 -36.19
C ALA A 415 -16.43 -18.03 -35.14
N LYS A 416 -17.40 -17.19 -35.50
CA LYS A 416 -18.50 -16.77 -34.61
C LYS A 416 -19.40 -17.99 -34.26
N ASN A 417 -19.74 -18.83 -35.24
CA ASN A 417 -20.52 -20.03 -35.01
C ASN A 417 -19.79 -21.05 -34.14
N ALA A 418 -18.49 -21.22 -34.32
CA ALA A 418 -17.67 -22.08 -33.49
C ALA A 418 -17.61 -21.60 -32.02
N LEU A 419 -17.48 -20.31 -31.82
CA LEU A 419 -17.50 -19.70 -30.47
C LEU A 419 -18.85 -19.90 -29.79
N ALA A 420 -19.96 -19.72 -30.52
CA ALA A 420 -21.31 -19.95 -30.01
C ALA A 420 -21.51 -21.42 -29.63
N THR A 421 -21.04 -22.36 -30.47
CA THR A 421 -21.12 -23.82 -30.23
C THR A 421 -20.30 -24.20 -29.00
N LEU A 422 -19.08 -23.68 -28.86
CA LEU A 422 -18.24 -23.91 -27.69
C LEU A 422 -18.87 -23.40 -26.40
N ALA A 423 -19.51 -22.23 -26.43
CA ALA A 423 -20.22 -21.68 -25.28
C ALA A 423 -21.41 -22.59 -24.88
N GLN A 424 -22.18 -23.10 -25.86
CA GLN A 424 -23.27 -24.04 -25.62
C GLN A 424 -22.77 -25.39 -25.09
N ASP A 425 -21.66 -25.90 -25.62
CA ASP A 425 -21.06 -27.15 -25.16
C ASP A 425 -20.53 -27.03 -23.73
N GLN A 426 -19.98 -25.90 -23.36
CA GLN A 426 -19.60 -25.60 -21.97
C GLN A 426 -20.80 -25.58 -21.04
N GLU A 427 -21.88 -24.93 -21.45
CA GLU A 427 -23.14 -24.93 -20.68
C GLU A 427 -23.75 -26.32 -20.57
N ALA A 428 -23.73 -27.09 -21.66
CA ALA A 428 -24.27 -28.44 -21.71
C ALA A 428 -23.44 -29.46 -20.91
N SER A 429 -22.11 -29.30 -20.89
CA SER A 429 -21.19 -30.19 -20.14
C SER A 429 -21.33 -30.08 -18.63
N LEU A 430 -21.91 -28.98 -18.14
CA LEU A 430 -22.18 -28.74 -16.73
C LEU A 430 -23.46 -29.39 -16.24
N GLY A 431 -24.38 -29.85 -17.16
CA GLY A 431 -25.64 -30.50 -16.81
C GLY A 431 -26.50 -29.64 -15.89
N ASP A 432 -26.91 -30.21 -14.74
CA ASP A 432 -27.68 -29.49 -13.71
C ASP A 432 -26.82 -28.55 -12.85
N ASN A 433 -25.51 -28.62 -12.98
CA ASN A 433 -24.56 -27.80 -12.21
C ASN A 433 -24.25 -26.50 -12.97
N LYS A 434 -25.18 -25.55 -12.96
CA LYS A 434 -24.98 -24.20 -13.50
C LYS A 434 -24.77 -23.23 -12.35
N PRO A 435 -23.86 -22.26 -12.49
CA PRO A 435 -23.71 -21.22 -11.48
C PRO A 435 -25.02 -20.42 -11.37
N ALA A 436 -25.45 -20.16 -10.13
CA ALA A 436 -26.58 -19.29 -9.85
C ALA A 436 -26.23 -17.83 -10.11
N ASP A 437 -27.23 -16.98 -10.29
CA ASP A 437 -27.03 -15.55 -10.57
C ASP A 437 -26.24 -14.83 -9.44
N ASP A 438 -26.43 -15.24 -8.19
CA ASP A 438 -25.69 -14.69 -7.05
C ASP A 438 -24.18 -14.95 -7.15
N LEU A 439 -23.79 -16.15 -7.59
CA LEU A 439 -22.38 -16.50 -7.79
C LEU A 439 -21.79 -15.75 -9.00
N LEU A 440 -22.55 -15.65 -10.09
CA LEU A 440 -22.13 -14.93 -11.31
C LEU A 440 -21.89 -13.43 -11.04
N ASN A 441 -22.63 -12.85 -10.12
CA ASN A 441 -22.54 -11.44 -9.77
C ASN A 441 -21.55 -11.14 -8.65
N LEU A 442 -20.87 -12.14 -8.13
CA LEU A 442 -19.85 -11.93 -7.09
C LEU A 442 -18.67 -11.10 -7.63
N GLU A 443 -18.37 -10.01 -6.95
CA GLU A 443 -17.25 -9.15 -7.31
C GLU A 443 -15.92 -9.89 -7.18
N GLY A 444 -15.08 -9.79 -8.20
CA GLY A 444 -13.79 -10.46 -8.26
C GLY A 444 -13.82 -11.89 -8.80
N LEU A 445 -15.00 -12.43 -9.11
CA LEU A 445 -15.16 -13.74 -9.73
C LEU A 445 -15.55 -13.56 -11.19
N ASP A 446 -14.71 -14.06 -12.11
CA ASP A 446 -15.04 -14.04 -13.53
C ASP A 446 -16.01 -15.18 -13.90
N ARG A 447 -16.64 -15.05 -15.06
CA ARG A 447 -17.66 -16.01 -15.52
C ARG A 447 -17.08 -17.42 -15.72
N ASP A 448 -15.88 -17.52 -16.29
CA ASP A 448 -15.23 -18.81 -16.54
C ASP A 448 -14.90 -19.54 -15.25
N MET A 449 -14.44 -18.81 -14.24
CA MET A 449 -14.19 -19.37 -12.92
C MET A 449 -15.47 -19.80 -12.22
N ALA A 450 -16.56 -19.04 -12.37
CA ALA A 450 -17.88 -19.41 -11.84
C ALA A 450 -18.37 -20.75 -12.42
N PHE A 451 -18.18 -20.97 -13.72
CA PHE A 451 -18.51 -22.25 -14.37
C PHE A 451 -17.61 -23.40 -13.90
N LYS A 452 -16.33 -23.15 -13.67
CA LYS A 452 -15.40 -24.13 -13.10
C LYS A 452 -15.79 -24.54 -11.68
N LEU A 453 -16.22 -23.59 -10.86
CA LEU A 453 -16.75 -23.84 -9.52
C LEU A 453 -18.04 -24.67 -9.57
N ALA A 454 -18.97 -24.32 -10.47
CA ALA A 454 -20.21 -25.04 -10.66
C ALA A 454 -19.98 -26.49 -11.08
N ALA A 455 -18.98 -26.76 -11.91
CA ALA A 455 -18.60 -28.12 -12.31
C ALA A 455 -18.14 -28.98 -11.12
N ARG A 456 -17.65 -28.34 -10.05
CA ARG A 456 -17.26 -28.99 -8.79
C ARG A 456 -18.40 -29.07 -7.75
N GLY A 457 -19.61 -28.64 -8.11
CA GLY A 457 -20.76 -28.61 -7.21
C GLY A 457 -20.91 -27.31 -6.40
N VAL A 458 -20.07 -26.31 -6.63
CA VAL A 458 -20.16 -24.98 -6.01
C VAL A 458 -20.96 -24.07 -6.93
N CYS A 459 -22.30 -24.05 -6.76
CA CYS A 459 -23.21 -23.35 -7.68
C CYS A 459 -23.72 -22.01 -7.13
N THR A 460 -23.77 -21.83 -5.81
CA THR A 460 -24.28 -20.63 -5.14
C THR A 460 -23.22 -19.96 -4.27
N LEU A 461 -23.46 -18.71 -3.83
CA LEU A 461 -22.62 -18.04 -2.85
C LEU A 461 -22.56 -18.80 -1.52
N GLU A 462 -23.66 -19.40 -1.12
CA GLU A 462 -23.72 -20.22 0.09
C GLU A 462 -22.82 -21.45 -0.03
N ASP A 463 -22.88 -22.14 -1.18
CA ASP A 463 -21.98 -23.26 -1.47
C ASP A 463 -20.50 -22.84 -1.41
N LEU A 464 -20.16 -21.66 -1.96
CA LEU A 464 -18.81 -21.12 -1.92
C LEU A 464 -18.38 -20.74 -0.49
N ALA A 465 -19.28 -20.17 0.30
CA ALA A 465 -19.03 -19.81 1.70
C ALA A 465 -18.70 -21.03 2.57
N ASP A 466 -19.27 -22.18 2.25
CA ASP A 466 -19.04 -23.44 2.97
C ASP A 466 -17.74 -24.16 2.59
N GLN A 467 -17.03 -23.70 1.55
CA GLN A 467 -15.78 -24.31 1.10
C GLN A 467 -14.57 -23.85 1.93
N GLY A 468 -13.56 -24.71 2.01
CA GLY A 468 -12.22 -24.34 2.48
C GLY A 468 -11.28 -24.10 1.28
N ILE A 469 -10.16 -23.46 1.52
CA ILE A 469 -9.15 -23.21 0.47
C ILE A 469 -8.66 -24.51 -0.15
N ASP A 470 -8.49 -25.55 0.67
CA ASP A 470 -8.05 -26.89 0.23
C ASP A 470 -9.05 -27.57 -0.71
N ASP A 471 -10.35 -27.29 -0.54
CA ASP A 471 -11.42 -27.86 -1.36
C ASP A 471 -11.39 -27.31 -2.80
N LEU A 472 -10.80 -26.12 -2.98
CA LEU A 472 -10.69 -25.44 -4.27
C LEU A 472 -9.28 -25.50 -4.87
N ALA A 473 -8.34 -26.17 -4.21
CA ALA A 473 -6.92 -26.21 -4.61
C ALA A 473 -6.67 -26.83 -6.00
N ASP A 474 -7.53 -27.73 -6.43
CA ASP A 474 -7.40 -28.47 -7.70
C ASP A 474 -7.99 -27.72 -8.92
N ILE A 475 -8.55 -26.53 -8.72
CA ILE A 475 -9.17 -25.76 -9.80
C ILE A 475 -8.09 -25.00 -10.57
N GLU A 476 -7.97 -25.30 -11.86
CA GLU A 476 -7.02 -24.65 -12.73
C GLU A 476 -7.29 -23.15 -12.87
N GLY A 477 -6.25 -22.35 -12.65
CA GLY A 477 -6.35 -20.89 -12.72
C GLY A 477 -6.79 -20.21 -11.42
N LEU A 478 -7.04 -20.96 -10.36
CA LEU A 478 -7.42 -20.44 -9.04
C LEU A 478 -6.26 -20.64 -8.07
N THR A 479 -5.68 -19.53 -7.60
CA THR A 479 -4.64 -19.57 -6.58
C THR A 479 -5.25 -19.70 -5.19
N ASP A 480 -4.50 -20.20 -4.21
CA ASP A 480 -4.95 -20.33 -2.83
C ASP A 480 -5.36 -18.97 -2.23
N GLU A 481 -4.62 -17.92 -2.57
CA GLU A 481 -4.91 -16.54 -2.15
C GLU A 481 -6.26 -16.06 -2.73
N LYS A 482 -6.46 -16.24 -4.03
CA LYS A 482 -7.71 -15.88 -4.71
C LYS A 482 -8.89 -16.70 -4.21
N ALA A 483 -8.70 -17.99 -3.98
CA ALA A 483 -9.72 -18.86 -3.39
C ALA A 483 -10.13 -18.35 -2.00
N GLY A 484 -9.17 -17.99 -1.16
CA GLY A 484 -9.42 -17.40 0.16
C GLY A 484 -10.21 -16.10 0.10
N GLU A 485 -9.85 -15.20 -0.83
CA GLU A 485 -10.57 -13.94 -1.05
C GLU A 485 -12.03 -14.17 -1.48
N LEU A 486 -12.27 -15.08 -2.41
CA LEU A 486 -13.63 -15.40 -2.91
C LEU A 486 -14.48 -16.04 -1.82
N ILE A 487 -13.92 -16.96 -1.05
CA ILE A 487 -14.61 -17.62 0.07
C ILE A 487 -15.00 -16.59 1.13
N MET A 488 -14.10 -15.70 1.50
CA MET A 488 -14.38 -14.64 2.48
C MET A 488 -15.40 -13.63 1.97
N ALA A 489 -15.37 -13.27 0.69
CA ALA A 489 -16.36 -12.40 0.08
C ALA A 489 -17.76 -13.05 0.13
N ALA A 490 -17.85 -14.34 -0.18
CA ALA A 490 -19.11 -15.09 -0.10
C ALA A 490 -19.63 -15.18 1.34
N ARG A 491 -18.76 -15.43 2.32
CA ARG A 491 -19.10 -15.46 3.75
C ARG A 491 -19.60 -14.12 4.26
N ASN A 492 -18.99 -13.03 3.84
CA ASN A 492 -19.41 -11.67 4.21
C ASN A 492 -20.85 -11.38 3.73
N ILE A 493 -21.19 -11.82 2.53
CA ILE A 493 -22.52 -11.62 1.97
C ILE A 493 -23.54 -12.55 2.63
N CYS A 494 -23.22 -13.84 2.78
CA CYS A 494 -24.17 -14.88 3.24
C CYS A 494 -24.32 -14.93 4.76
N TRP A 495 -23.24 -14.69 5.52
CA TRP A 495 -23.22 -14.88 6.97
C TRP A 495 -23.27 -13.58 7.78
N PHE A 496 -22.79 -12.48 7.24
CA PHE A 496 -22.65 -11.20 7.93
C PHE A 496 -23.43 -10.05 7.27
N GLY A 497 -24.18 -10.32 6.20
CA GLY A 497 -24.90 -9.31 5.43
C GLY A 497 -26.15 -8.71 6.09
N ASP A 498 -26.60 -9.26 7.22
CA ASP A 498 -27.77 -8.79 7.96
C ASP A 498 -27.45 -7.76 9.06
N GLU A 499 -26.21 -7.32 9.20
CA GLU A 499 -25.78 -6.31 10.18
C GLU A 499 -25.46 -4.94 9.55
N ALA A 500 -26.13 -4.55 8.47
CA ALA A 500 -26.01 -3.20 7.90
C ALA A 500 -27.29 -2.40 8.10
#